data_b1cb6f68f0d04254e6c2a0c36fcb859a
#
_entry.id   b1cb6f68f0d04254e6c2a0c36fcb859a
#
_cell.length_a   1.000
_cell.length_b   1.000
_cell.length_c   1.000
_cell.angle_alpha   90.00
_cell.angle_beta   90.00
_cell.angle_gamma   90.00
#
_symmetry.space_group_name_H-M   'P 1'
#
loop_
_entity.id
_entity.type
_entity.pdbx_description
1 polymer ?
#
loop_
_entity_poly.entity_id
_entity_poly.type
_entity_poly.pdbx_seq_one_letter_code
_entity_poly.pdbx_strand_id
1 'polypeptide(L)'
;MGTVVVGYVPKPEGEAALDRAIDEAKLRDAKVVVVNSHRGGQEFDSSAARKAEDEMGAVKGRLDAAGVQYDLRQLVRGFEPAEDLISIAEASDAELIVIGLRRRSPVGKLILGSNAQRILLDAKCPVLAVKADA
;
A
#
# COMPACT_ATOMS: atom_id res chain seq x y z
N MET A 1 -16.93 -9.27 8.12
CA MET A 1 -16.22 -8.08 7.69
C MET A 1 -15.08 -8.46 6.76
N GLY A 2 -15.01 -7.81 5.61
CA GLY A 2 -13.93 -8.07 4.64
C GLY A 2 -12.66 -7.32 4.97
N THR A 3 -11.66 -7.51 4.14
CA THR A 3 -10.37 -6.86 4.29
C THR A 3 -9.92 -6.27 2.95
N VAL A 4 -9.49 -5.01 2.98
CA VAL A 4 -8.88 -4.32 1.85
C VAL A 4 -7.41 -4.10 2.21
N VAL A 5 -6.51 -4.61 1.38
CA VAL A 5 -5.07 -4.46 1.59
C VAL A 5 -4.55 -3.37 0.66
N VAL A 6 -3.78 -2.44 1.18
CA VAL A 6 -3.22 -1.36 0.38
C VAL A 6 -1.70 -1.35 0.51
N GLY A 7 -1.02 -1.24 -0.63
CA GLY A 7 0.42 -1.03 -0.66
C GLY A 7 0.70 0.46 -0.55
N TYR A 8 1.32 0.86 0.54
CA TYR A 8 1.58 2.27 0.81
C TYR A 8 3.06 2.61 0.67
N VAL A 9 3.33 3.71 -0.01
CA VAL A 9 4.63 4.37 -0.01
C VAL A 9 4.37 5.87 0.24
N PRO A 10 5.32 6.59 0.86
CA PRO A 10 5.13 8.03 1.17
C PRO A 10 5.39 8.90 -0.06
N LYS A 11 4.60 8.69 -1.09
CA LYS A 11 4.68 9.38 -2.38
C LYS A 11 3.27 9.60 -2.89
N PRO A 12 3.06 10.45 -3.90
CA PRO A 12 1.70 10.72 -4.39
C PRO A 12 0.91 9.47 -4.77
N GLU A 13 1.56 8.46 -5.37
CA GLU A 13 0.87 7.22 -5.72
C GLU A 13 0.44 6.43 -4.48
N GLY A 14 1.25 6.46 -3.41
CA GLY A 14 0.89 5.81 -2.15
C GLY A 14 -0.25 6.51 -1.45
N GLU A 15 -0.24 7.84 -1.46
CA GLU A 15 -1.32 8.64 -0.88
C GLU A 15 -2.64 8.41 -1.63
N ALA A 16 -2.58 8.36 -2.96
CA ALA A 16 -3.77 8.10 -3.78
C ALA A 16 -4.32 6.70 -3.49
N ALA A 17 -3.44 5.70 -3.36
CA ALA A 17 -3.86 4.34 -3.04
C ALA A 17 -4.51 4.27 -1.67
N LEU A 18 -3.95 4.95 -0.67
CA LEU A 18 -4.51 4.96 0.68
C LEU A 18 -5.89 5.59 0.71
N ASP A 19 -6.06 6.74 0.06
CA ASP A 19 -7.37 7.40 -0.02
C ASP A 19 -8.41 6.48 -0.64
N ARG A 20 -8.05 5.82 -1.73
CA ARG A 20 -8.98 4.91 -2.40
C ARG A 20 -9.29 3.69 -1.55
N ALA A 21 -8.29 3.15 -0.85
CA ALA A 21 -8.50 2.01 0.03
C ALA A 21 -9.48 2.35 1.15
N ILE A 22 -9.38 3.55 1.70
CA ILE A 22 -10.32 4.02 2.72
C ILE A 22 -11.73 4.11 2.15
N ASP A 23 -11.88 4.68 0.96
CA ASP A 23 -13.19 4.77 0.30
C ASP A 23 -13.79 3.39 0.04
N GLU A 24 -12.98 2.47 -0.48
CA GLU A 24 -13.43 1.11 -0.74
C GLU A 24 -13.82 0.37 0.53
N ALA A 25 -13.05 0.56 1.61
CA ALA A 25 -13.36 -0.05 2.89
C ALA A 25 -14.70 0.43 3.44
N LYS A 26 -14.99 1.72 3.30
CA LYS A 26 -16.28 2.27 3.73
C LYS A 26 -17.43 1.69 2.92
N LEU A 27 -17.26 1.57 1.62
CA LEU A 27 -18.29 1.01 0.74
C LEU A 27 -18.57 -0.46 1.02
N ARG A 28 -17.54 -1.21 1.42
CA ARG A 28 -17.60 -2.65 1.63
C ARG A 28 -17.80 -3.06 3.08
N ASP A 29 -17.80 -2.10 3.99
CA ASP A 29 -17.78 -2.36 5.43
C ASP A 29 -16.62 -3.29 5.79
N ALA A 30 -15.43 -2.93 5.32
CA ALA A 30 -14.23 -3.73 5.46
C ALA A 30 -13.18 -2.98 6.28
N LYS A 31 -12.20 -3.72 6.81
CA LYS A 31 -11.06 -3.09 7.43
C LYS A 31 -9.94 -2.89 6.41
N VAL A 32 -9.06 -1.94 6.68
CA VAL A 32 -7.92 -1.64 5.84
C VAL A 32 -6.66 -2.21 6.47
N VAL A 33 -5.88 -2.97 5.69
CA VAL A 33 -4.55 -3.40 6.11
C VAL A 33 -3.55 -2.61 5.27
N VAL A 34 -2.79 -1.74 5.91
CA VAL A 34 -1.79 -0.92 5.24
C VAL A 34 -0.45 -1.64 5.32
N VAL A 35 0.15 -1.90 4.16
CA VAL A 35 1.44 -2.58 4.09
C VAL A 35 2.47 -1.59 3.58
N ASN A 36 3.47 -1.32 4.41
CA ASN A 36 4.61 -0.50 4.04
C ASN A 36 5.85 -1.35 4.20
N SER A 37 6.42 -1.78 3.06
CA SER A 37 7.61 -2.63 3.04
C SER A 37 8.84 -1.78 2.80
N HIS A 38 9.83 -1.97 3.63
CA HIS A 38 11.14 -1.37 3.47
C HIS A 38 12.15 -2.46 3.17
N ARG A 39 13.08 -2.17 2.28
CA ARG A 39 14.20 -3.06 2.10
C ARG A 39 15.05 -2.98 3.34
N GLY A 40 15.33 -4.11 3.97
CA GLY A 40 16.26 -4.20 5.08
C GLY A 40 17.67 -3.95 4.60
N GLY A 41 18.61 -3.83 5.52
CA GLY A 41 20.02 -3.70 5.20
C GLY A 41 20.63 -2.42 5.75
N GLN A 42 21.79 -2.08 5.22
CA GLN A 42 22.63 -1.03 5.78
C GLN A 42 22.05 0.37 5.65
N GLU A 43 21.11 0.56 4.73
CA GLU A 43 20.51 1.86 4.49
C GLU A 43 19.35 2.19 5.45
N PHE A 44 18.88 1.20 6.19
CA PHE A 44 17.78 1.41 7.13
C PHE A 44 18.36 1.66 8.53
N ASP A 45 18.84 2.88 8.73
CA ASP A 45 19.43 3.31 10.01
C ASP A 45 18.36 3.89 10.93
N SER A 46 18.77 4.43 12.09
CA SER A 46 17.85 5.00 13.06
C SER A 46 17.11 6.24 12.54
N SER A 47 17.75 6.98 11.64
CA SER A 47 17.11 8.15 11.01
C SER A 47 15.99 7.72 10.07
N ALA A 48 16.23 6.70 9.25
CA ALA A 48 15.21 6.15 8.37
C ALA A 48 14.07 5.52 9.16
N ALA A 49 14.38 4.84 10.26
CA ALA A 49 13.36 4.24 11.13
C ALA A 49 12.45 5.30 11.75
N ARG A 50 13.02 6.42 12.21
CA ARG A 50 12.24 7.51 12.78
C ARG A 50 11.33 8.14 11.72
N LYS A 51 11.85 8.36 10.53
CA LYS A 51 11.06 8.90 9.42
C LYS A 51 9.89 7.97 9.09
N ALA A 52 10.14 6.67 9.06
CA ALA A 52 9.11 5.69 8.79
C ALA A 52 8.02 5.70 9.87
N GLU A 53 8.40 5.84 11.15
CA GLU A 53 7.44 5.95 12.24
C GLU A 53 6.57 7.20 12.10
N ASP A 54 7.16 8.34 11.73
CA ASP A 54 6.42 9.58 11.51
C ASP A 54 5.44 9.45 10.36
N GLU A 55 5.85 8.80 9.28
CA GLU A 55 4.98 8.56 8.13
C GLU A 55 3.80 7.66 8.50
N MET A 56 4.05 6.61 9.26
CA MET A 56 2.98 5.70 9.70
C MET A 56 2.07 6.37 10.72
N GLY A 57 2.60 7.28 11.53
CA GLY A 57 1.77 8.09 12.43
C GLY A 57 0.77 8.96 11.67
N ALA A 58 1.21 9.56 10.56
CA ALA A 58 0.33 10.36 9.70
C ALA A 58 -0.74 9.47 9.04
N VAL A 59 -0.36 8.29 8.59
CA VAL A 59 -1.29 7.31 8.01
C VAL A 59 -2.35 6.90 9.04
N LYS A 60 -1.91 6.61 10.26
CA LYS A 60 -2.82 6.25 11.35
C LYS A 60 -3.82 7.36 11.62
N GLY A 61 -3.36 8.61 11.65
CA GLY A 61 -4.24 9.76 11.86
C GLY A 61 -5.33 9.86 10.79
N ARG A 62 -4.98 9.60 9.55
CA ARG A 62 -5.94 9.62 8.45
C ARG A 62 -6.97 8.49 8.59
N LEU A 63 -6.54 7.31 8.98
CA LEU A 63 -7.43 6.16 9.18
C LEU A 63 -8.37 6.38 10.37
N ASP A 64 -7.83 6.92 11.46
CA ASP A 64 -8.63 7.26 12.63
C ASP A 64 -9.71 8.30 12.29
N ALA A 65 -9.31 9.33 11.54
CA ALA A 65 -10.24 10.38 11.12
C ALA A 65 -11.33 9.84 10.18
N ALA A 66 -11.01 8.83 9.39
CA ALA A 66 -11.97 8.22 8.48
C ALA A 66 -12.94 7.25 9.19
N GLY A 67 -12.62 6.84 10.40
CA GLY A 67 -13.48 5.94 11.17
C GLY A 67 -13.48 4.50 10.70
N VAL A 68 -12.45 4.07 9.98
CA VAL A 68 -12.34 2.69 9.51
C VAL A 68 -11.46 1.88 10.45
N GLN A 69 -11.74 0.59 10.55
CA GLN A 69 -10.84 -0.33 11.27
C GLN A 69 -9.63 -0.60 10.40
N TYR A 70 -8.48 -0.76 11.02
CA TYR A 70 -7.25 -0.93 10.26
C TYR A 70 -6.18 -1.68 11.04
N ASP A 71 -5.23 -2.25 10.29
CA ASP A 71 -3.95 -2.75 10.79
C ASP A 71 -2.84 -2.07 10.00
N LEU A 72 -1.76 -1.74 10.67
CA LEU A 72 -0.57 -1.19 10.03
C LEU A 72 0.54 -2.25 10.05
N ARG A 73 1.05 -2.57 8.88
CA ARG A 73 2.13 -3.55 8.72
C ARG A 73 3.35 -2.86 8.13
N GLN A 74 4.32 -2.60 8.96
CA GLN A 74 5.59 -2.01 8.53
C GLN A 74 6.65 -3.10 8.55
N LEU A 75 7.12 -3.48 7.37
CA LEU A 75 8.02 -4.61 7.21
C LEU A 75 9.41 -4.14 6.80
N VAL A 76 10.41 -4.53 7.54
CA VAL A 76 11.82 -4.28 7.23
C VAL A 76 12.45 -5.63 6.94
N ARG A 77 12.43 -6.03 5.68
CA ARG A 77 12.93 -7.33 5.23
C ARG A 77 13.66 -7.13 3.90
N GLY A 78 14.50 -8.07 3.56
CA GLY A 78 15.16 -8.06 2.24
C GLY A 78 14.29 -8.61 1.11
N PHE A 79 12.97 -8.73 1.31
CA PHE A 79 12.07 -9.30 0.32
C PHE A 79 11.51 -8.22 -0.62
N GLU A 80 10.98 -8.67 -1.73
CA GLU A 80 10.32 -7.77 -2.68
C GLU A 80 8.99 -7.26 -2.11
N PRO A 81 8.69 -5.95 -2.24
CA PRO A 81 7.43 -5.40 -1.74
C PRO A 81 6.19 -6.10 -2.31
N ALA A 82 6.25 -6.52 -3.58
CA ALA A 82 5.13 -7.22 -4.19
C ALA A 82 4.84 -8.55 -3.51
N GLU A 83 5.86 -9.31 -3.16
CA GLU A 83 5.69 -10.58 -2.46
C GLU A 83 5.09 -10.40 -1.09
N ASP A 84 5.55 -9.39 -0.36
CA ASP A 84 5.01 -9.07 0.96
C ASP A 84 3.53 -8.74 0.89
N LEU A 85 3.16 -7.92 -0.08
CA LEU A 85 1.78 -7.49 -0.25
C LEU A 85 0.88 -8.66 -0.62
N ILE A 86 1.31 -9.50 -1.54
CA ILE A 86 0.55 -10.69 -1.95
C ILE A 86 0.38 -11.65 -0.79
N SER A 87 1.47 -11.91 -0.04
CA SER A 87 1.43 -12.82 1.10
C SER A 87 0.48 -12.34 2.19
N ILE A 88 0.50 -11.06 2.50
CA ILE A 88 -0.39 -10.49 3.51
C ILE A 88 -1.83 -10.55 3.04
N ALA A 89 -2.08 -10.27 1.76
CA ALA A 89 -3.43 -10.35 1.21
C ALA A 89 -3.97 -11.77 1.29
N GLU A 90 -3.16 -12.78 0.98
CA GLU A 90 -3.58 -14.17 1.12
C GLU A 90 -3.85 -14.55 2.56
N ALA A 91 -2.96 -14.18 3.48
CA ALA A 91 -3.11 -14.50 4.89
C ALA A 91 -4.32 -13.82 5.52
N SER A 92 -4.69 -12.64 5.02
CA SER A 92 -5.83 -11.86 5.51
C SER A 92 -7.13 -12.21 4.79
N ASP A 93 -7.08 -13.09 3.82
CA ASP A 93 -8.23 -13.40 2.95
C ASP A 93 -8.83 -12.12 2.38
N ALA A 94 -7.97 -11.28 1.83
CA ALA A 94 -8.37 -9.96 1.33
C ALA A 94 -9.33 -10.08 0.14
N GLU A 95 -10.33 -9.23 0.13
CA GLU A 95 -11.25 -9.16 -1.01
C GLU A 95 -10.79 -8.17 -2.08
N LEU A 96 -9.80 -7.34 -1.76
CA LEU A 96 -9.28 -6.34 -2.68
C LEU A 96 -7.87 -5.93 -2.27
N ILE A 97 -7.01 -5.76 -3.26
CA ILE A 97 -5.70 -5.11 -3.08
C ILE A 97 -5.75 -3.78 -3.82
N VAL A 98 -5.29 -2.71 -3.17
CA VAL A 98 -5.20 -1.38 -3.79
C VAL A 98 -3.74 -0.99 -3.91
N ILE A 99 -3.33 -0.61 -5.10
CA ILE A 99 -1.97 -0.13 -5.36
C ILE A 99 -2.02 1.19 -6.10
N GLY A 100 -1.00 2.01 -5.95
CA GLY A 100 -0.87 3.26 -6.67
C GLY A 100 0.06 3.11 -7.86
N LEU A 101 -0.27 3.79 -8.93
CA LEU A 101 0.57 3.87 -10.11
C LEU A 101 0.97 5.31 -10.33
N ARG A 102 2.21 5.55 -10.67
CA ARG A 102 2.68 6.90 -10.97
C ARG A 102 3.08 7.02 -12.43
N ARG A 103 2.98 8.24 -12.96
CA ARG A 103 3.47 8.54 -14.28
C ARG A 103 4.97 8.72 -14.23
N ARG A 104 5.69 7.99 -15.06
CA ARG A 104 7.16 8.05 -15.11
C ARG A 104 7.70 8.59 -16.42
N SER A 105 6.82 8.82 -17.40
CA SER A 105 7.24 9.26 -18.72
C SER A 105 7.09 10.77 -18.85
N PRO A 106 8.04 11.46 -19.50
CA PRO A 106 7.89 12.90 -19.79
C PRO A 106 6.68 13.23 -20.65
N VAL A 107 6.19 12.26 -21.41
CA VAL A 107 4.99 12.45 -22.24
C VAL A 107 3.71 12.03 -21.50
N GLY A 108 3.80 11.75 -20.21
CA GLY A 108 2.63 11.45 -19.41
C GLY A 108 2.09 10.04 -19.54
N LYS A 109 2.82 9.14 -20.18
CA LYS A 109 2.40 7.75 -20.28
C LYS A 109 2.58 7.04 -18.96
N LEU A 110 1.63 6.17 -18.66
CA LEU A 110 1.68 5.35 -17.46
C LEU A 110 2.56 4.14 -17.74
N ILE A 111 3.57 3.96 -16.93
CA ILE A 111 4.47 2.81 -17.05
C ILE A 111 4.31 1.96 -15.78
N LEU A 112 3.99 0.69 -15.96
CA LEU A 112 3.89 -0.25 -14.84
C LEU A 112 5.29 -0.67 -14.41
N GLY A 113 5.60 -0.45 -13.13
CA GLY A 113 6.82 -0.99 -12.57
C GLY A 113 6.71 -2.50 -12.35
N SER A 114 7.84 -3.13 -12.06
CA SER A 114 7.90 -4.58 -11.88
C SER A 114 7.03 -5.05 -10.72
N ASN A 115 6.97 -4.29 -9.62
CA ASN A 115 6.14 -4.65 -8.48
C ASN A 115 4.65 -4.60 -8.82
N ALA A 116 4.21 -3.56 -9.52
CA ALA A 116 2.82 -3.44 -9.95
C ALA A 116 2.44 -4.58 -10.89
N GLN A 117 3.30 -4.90 -11.86
CA GLN A 117 3.07 -6.01 -12.77
C GLN A 117 2.92 -7.33 -12.02
N ARG A 118 3.80 -7.58 -11.08
CA ARG A 118 3.78 -8.81 -10.31
C ARG A 118 2.52 -8.95 -9.48
N ILE A 119 2.09 -7.87 -8.83
CA ILE A 119 0.86 -7.88 -8.04
C ILE A 119 -0.34 -8.18 -8.94
N LEU A 120 -0.42 -7.49 -10.10
CA LEU A 120 -1.53 -7.68 -11.02
C LEU A 120 -1.60 -9.10 -11.58
N LEU A 121 -0.45 -9.74 -11.78
CA LEU A 121 -0.40 -11.08 -12.36
C LEU A 121 -0.57 -12.19 -11.33
N ASP A 122 -0.05 -12.00 -10.12
CA ASP A 122 0.06 -13.07 -9.14
C ASP A 122 -0.95 -13.00 -8.00
N ALA A 123 -1.61 -11.87 -7.80
CA ALA A 123 -2.61 -11.75 -6.74
C ALA A 123 -3.82 -12.65 -7.04
N LYS A 124 -4.36 -13.26 -6.00
CA LYS A 124 -5.52 -14.14 -6.13
C LYS A 124 -6.84 -13.43 -5.95
N CYS A 125 -6.82 -12.18 -5.54
CA CYS A 125 -8.01 -11.36 -5.41
C CYS A 125 -7.96 -10.21 -6.41
N PRO A 126 -9.08 -9.49 -6.60
CA PRO A 126 -9.08 -8.30 -7.47
C PRO A 126 -8.06 -7.26 -7.00
N VAL A 127 -7.46 -6.58 -7.97
CA VAL A 127 -6.49 -5.52 -7.71
C VAL A 127 -7.01 -4.23 -8.34
N LEU A 128 -7.10 -3.19 -7.52
CA LEU A 128 -7.47 -1.86 -7.99
C LEU A 128 -6.20 -1.02 -8.08
N ALA A 129 -5.86 -0.63 -9.29
CA ALA A 129 -4.70 0.21 -9.54
C ALA A 129 -5.15 1.66 -9.68
N VAL A 130 -4.65 2.51 -8.80
CA VAL A 130 -5.07 3.91 -8.71
C VAL A 130 -4.00 4.79 -9.34
N LYS A 131 -4.39 5.59 -10.30
CA LYS A 131 -3.48 6.53 -10.94
C LYS A 131 -3.35 7.78 -10.07
N ALA A 132 -2.13 8.13 -9.74
CA ALA A 132 -1.88 9.38 -9.03
C ALA A 132 -1.77 10.51 -10.02
N ASP A 133 -2.39 11.64 -9.70
CA ASP A 133 -2.19 12.88 -10.44
C ASP A 133 -0.85 13.45 -10.00
N ALA A 134 0.10 13.40 -10.88
CA ALA A 134 1.46 13.81 -10.58
C ALA A 134 1.61 15.29 -10.52
#